data_3024cee0b3059c1c1cc03bfebfe3a719
#
_entry.id   3024cee0b3059c1c1cc03bfebfe3a719
#
_cell.length_a   1.000
_cell.length_b   1.000
_cell.length_c   1.000
_cell.angle_alpha   90.00
_cell.angle_beta   90.00
_cell.angle_gamma   90.00
#
_symmetry.space_group_name_H-M   'P 1'
#
loop_
_entity.id
_entity.type
_entity.pdbx_description
1 polymer ?
#
loop_
_entity_poly.entity_id
_entity_poly.type
_entity_poly.pdbx_seq_one_letter_code
_entity_poly.pdbx_strand_id
1 'polypeptide(L)' 'MIGVYKKTPDGEKLVYKTDDAARATDYKAALETIDQESEYTCRIIEGRE' A
#
# COMPACT_ATOMS: atom_id res chain seq x y z
N MET A 1 1.87 -8.65 -8.73
CA MET A 1 1.04 -8.25 -7.57
C MET A 1 1.64 -7.01 -6.92
N ILE A 2 0.79 -6.09 -6.55
CA ILE A 2 1.25 -4.84 -5.96
C ILE A 2 0.68 -4.75 -4.55
N GLY A 3 1.52 -4.39 -3.61
CA GLY A 3 1.08 -4.23 -2.23
C GLY A 3 1.17 -2.78 -1.80
N VAL A 4 0.17 -2.34 -1.04
CA VAL A 4 0.18 -1.01 -0.44
C VAL A 4 0.52 -1.22 1.03
N TYR A 5 1.56 -0.54 1.47
CA TYR A 5 2.06 -0.69 2.82
C TYR A 5 1.90 0.59 3.62
N LYS A 6 1.61 0.44 4.88
CA LYS A 6 1.55 1.56 5.80
C LYS A 6 2.80 1.54 6.67
N LYS A 7 3.46 2.66 6.77
CA LYS A 7 4.64 2.75 7.59
C LYS A 7 4.24 2.81 9.06
N THR A 8 4.87 1.98 9.87
CA THR A 8 4.58 1.93 11.30
C THR A 8 5.89 2.05 12.06
N PRO A 9 5.84 2.30 13.37
CA PRO A 9 7.07 2.35 14.17
C PRO A 9 7.86 1.06 14.14
N ASP A 10 7.18 -0.06 13.92
CA ASP A 10 7.84 -1.35 13.87
C ASP A 10 8.27 -1.74 12.47
N GLY A 11 8.03 -0.90 11.49
CA GLY A 11 8.37 -1.23 10.11
C GLY A 11 7.22 -0.87 9.19
N GLU A 12 6.84 -1.80 8.32
CA GLU A 12 5.74 -1.58 7.39
C GLU A 12 4.74 -2.69 7.50
N LYS A 13 3.47 -2.35 7.28
CA LYS A 13 2.40 -3.30 7.37
C LYS A 13 1.64 -3.31 6.05
N LEU A 14 1.41 -4.49 5.51
CA LEU A 14 0.64 -4.63 4.27
C LEU A 14 -0.83 -4.37 4.58
N VAL A 15 -1.41 -3.39 3.91
CA VAL A 15 -2.81 -3.03 4.15
C VAL A 15 -3.70 -3.34 2.95
N TYR A 16 -3.11 -3.56 1.77
CA TYR A 16 -3.91 -3.84 0.59
C TYR A 16 -3.02 -4.50 -0.45
N LYS A 17 -3.59 -5.42 -1.22
CA LYS A 17 -2.86 -6.13 -2.23
C LYS A 17 -3.74 -6.29 -3.46
N THR A 18 -3.22 -6.00 -4.63
CA THR A 18 -3.97 -6.09 -5.86
C THR A 18 -3.02 -6.33 -7.02
N ASP A 19 -3.54 -6.85 -8.12
CA ASP A 19 -2.72 -7.00 -9.32
C ASP A 19 -2.98 -5.85 -10.30
N ASP A 20 -3.75 -4.86 -9.90
CA ASP A 20 -4.10 -3.73 -10.74
C ASP A 20 -3.37 -2.48 -10.24
N ALA A 21 -2.42 -1.99 -11.01
CA ALA A 21 -1.61 -0.84 -10.59
C ALA A 21 -2.47 0.40 -10.35
N ALA A 22 -3.50 0.59 -11.17
CA ALA A 22 -4.37 1.75 -10.99
C ALA A 22 -5.11 1.68 -9.67
N ARG A 23 -5.57 0.49 -9.30
CA ARG A 23 -6.25 0.33 -8.02
C ARG A 23 -5.31 0.55 -6.86
N ALA A 24 -4.08 0.07 -6.98
CA ALA A 24 -3.11 0.26 -5.90
C ALA A 24 -2.86 1.74 -5.69
N THR A 25 -2.68 2.50 -6.77
CA THR A 25 -2.44 3.92 -6.69
C THR A 25 -3.65 4.65 -6.10
N ASP A 26 -4.85 4.30 -6.55
CA ASP A 26 -6.06 4.93 -6.05
C ASP A 26 -6.25 4.63 -4.56
N TYR A 27 -5.98 3.41 -4.15
CA TYR A 27 -6.16 3.03 -2.76
C TYR A 27 -5.16 3.78 -1.87
N LYS A 28 -3.91 3.87 -2.34
CA LYS A 28 -2.90 4.60 -1.60
C LYS A 28 -3.30 6.07 -1.45
N ALA A 29 -3.77 6.67 -2.53
CA ALA A 29 -4.17 8.06 -2.49
C ALA A 29 -5.34 8.28 -1.53
N ALA A 30 -6.30 7.36 -1.53
CA ALA A 30 -7.44 7.46 -0.62
C ALA A 30 -6.99 7.36 0.82
N LEU A 31 -6.08 6.42 1.11
CA LEU A 31 -5.59 6.28 2.47
C LEU A 31 -4.82 7.50 2.93
N GLU A 32 -4.04 8.09 2.04
CA GLU A 32 -3.29 9.29 2.40
C GLU A 32 -4.21 10.47 2.66
N THR A 33 -5.36 10.49 2.01
CA THR A 33 -6.33 11.54 2.23
C THR A 33 -7.04 11.37 3.58
N ILE A 34 -7.37 10.13 3.91
CA ILE A 34 -8.07 9.85 5.15
C ILE A 34 -7.15 9.94 6.36
N ASP A 35 -5.92 9.46 6.19
CA ASP A 35 -4.97 9.38 7.30
C ASP A 35 -3.71 10.10 6.89
N GLN A 36 -3.68 11.40 7.08
CA GLN A 36 -2.57 12.22 6.62
C GLN A 36 -1.35 12.13 7.54
N GLU A 37 -1.52 11.51 8.70
CA GLU A 37 -0.41 11.37 9.62
C GLU A 37 0.43 10.14 9.35
N SER A 38 -0.07 9.25 8.52
CA SER A 38 0.65 8.03 8.21
C SER A 38 1.22 8.11 6.80
N GLU A 39 2.24 7.32 6.54
CA GLU A 39 2.83 7.25 5.22
C GLU A 39 2.51 5.92 4.60
N TYR A 40 2.22 5.93 3.32
CA TYR A 40 1.88 4.72 2.58
C TYR A 40 2.79 4.58 1.39
N THR A 41 3.10 3.34 1.02
CA THR A 41 4.00 3.04 -0.06
C THR A 41 3.45 1.90 -0.89
N CYS A 42 3.59 1.98 -2.21
CA CYS A 42 3.25 0.88 -3.09
C CYS A 42 4.51 0.16 -3.49
N ARG A 43 4.46 -1.17 -3.47
CA ARG A 43 5.59 -1.99 -3.88
C ARG A 43 5.13 -3.14 -4.71
N ILE A 44 5.99 -3.60 -5.61
CA ILE A 44 5.70 -4.77 -6.39
C ILE A 44 6.11 -5.99 -5.57
N ILE A 45 5.15 -6.90 -5.37
CA ILE A 45 5.38 -8.11 -4.63
C ILE A 45 5.48 -9.25 -5.63
N GLU A 46 6.58 -9.98 -5.58
CA GLU A 46 6.71 -11.09 -6.45
C GLU A 46 5.99 -12.22 -5.84
N GLY A 47 4.78 -12.33 -6.10
CA GLY A 47 3.97 -13.36 -5.53
C GLY A 47 4.18 -14.65 -6.24
N ARG A 48 4.93 -15.49 -5.68
CA ARG A 48 5.07 -16.74 -6.21
C ARG A 48 4.34 -17.62 -5.38
N GLU A 49 3.34 -18.14 -5.77
CA GLU A 49 2.62 -18.96 -4.93
C GLU A 49 2.79 -20.29 -5.14
#